data_886ab749482e8e30b4058f53cf72c124
#
_entry.id   886ab749482e8e30b4058f53cf72c124
#
_cell.length_a   1.000
_cell.length_b   1.000
_cell.length_c   1.000
_cell.angle_alpha   90.00
_cell.angle_beta   90.00
_cell.angle_gamma   90.00
#
_symmetry.space_group_name_H-M   'P 1'
#
loop_
_entity.id
_entity.type
_entity.pdbx_description
1 polymer ?
#
loop_
_entity_poly.entity_id
_entity_poly.type
_entity_poly.pdbx_seq_one_letter_code
_entity_poly.pdbx_strand_id
1 'polypeptide(L)'
;MPQHTPNSPDEDLKPKADEERSDTLYLIAPNIDTECLLANLSETLASANAMVSDLAFDLEGSRRHIALGILQMIELSQLLANRALDVVDPR
;
A
#
# COMPACT_ATOMS: atom_id res chain seq x y z
N MET A 1 12.79 23.52 29.87
CA MET A 1 12.62 23.17 29.40
C MET A 1 12.57 22.83 28.89
N PRO A 2 12.47 22.82 28.94
CA PRO A 2 12.29 22.30 28.23
C PRO A 2 12.00 21.96 27.71
N GLN A 3 11.78 21.78 27.60
CA GLN A 3 11.51 21.35 26.95
C GLN A 3 11.17 20.99 26.39
N HIS A 4 11.08 20.89 26.43
CA HIS A 4 10.70 20.39 25.67
C HIS A 4 10.76 19.92 25.28
N THR A 5 10.71 19.74 25.36
CA THR A 5 10.62 19.14 24.86
C THR A 5 10.45 18.88 24.38
N PRO A 6 10.44 19.03 24.36
CA PRO A 6 10.07 18.70 23.80
C PRO A 6 9.78 18.06 23.21
N ASN A 7 10.04 18.50 22.64
CA ASN A 7 9.44 17.76 22.10
C ASN A 7 9.17 16.65 22.65
N SER A 8 8.29 16.56 22.59
CA SER A 8 8.14 15.36 23.30
C SER A 8 8.37 14.17 22.39
N PRO A 9 8.95 13.13 22.91
CA PRO A 9 9.20 11.97 22.09
C PRO A 9 7.93 11.37 21.52
N ASP A 10 6.84 11.55 22.21
CA ASP A 10 5.57 11.03 21.72
C ASP A 10 5.26 11.53 20.36
N GLU A 11 5.48 12.80 20.18
CA GLU A 11 5.15 13.38 18.90
C GLU A 11 6.01 12.81 17.83
N ASP A 12 7.26 12.58 18.18
CA ASP A 12 8.16 12.03 17.19
C ASP A 12 7.80 10.62 16.84
N LEU A 13 7.27 9.91 17.80
CA LEU A 13 6.97 8.51 17.58
C LEU A 13 5.67 8.30 16.87
N LYS A 14 4.87 9.30 16.79
CA LYS A 14 3.61 9.14 16.09
C LYS A 14 3.89 8.73 14.67
N PRO A 15 3.03 7.91 14.11
CA PRO A 15 3.19 7.51 12.72
C PRO A 15 2.87 8.67 11.82
N LYS A 16 3.82 9.50 11.65
CA LYS A 16 3.60 10.72 10.89
C LYS A 16 3.09 10.44 9.50
N ALA A 17 3.58 9.38 8.91
CA ALA A 17 3.14 9.07 7.58
C ALA A 17 1.64 8.88 7.54
N ASP A 18 1.11 8.20 8.55
CA ASP A 18 -0.33 7.99 8.59
C ASP A 18 -1.06 9.28 8.85
N GLU A 19 -0.49 10.10 9.71
CA GLU A 19 -1.14 11.36 10.00
C GLU A 19 -1.10 12.29 8.82
N GLU A 20 -0.04 12.19 8.06
CA GLU A 20 0.06 13.04 6.90
C GLU A 20 -0.93 12.66 5.84
N ARG A 21 -1.53 11.52 5.99
CA ARG A 21 -2.58 11.11 5.09
C ARG A 21 -3.92 11.38 5.67
N SER A 22 -4.00 12.42 6.47
CA SER A 22 -5.28 12.75 7.06
C SER A 22 -6.30 13.10 6.01
N ASP A 23 -5.86 13.38 4.81
CA ASP A 23 -6.78 13.62 3.73
C ASP A 23 -7.46 12.35 3.25
N THR A 24 -7.01 11.21 3.67
CA THR A 24 -7.67 9.96 3.32
C THR A 24 -8.77 9.69 4.31
N LEU A 25 -9.74 8.95 3.86
CA LEU A 25 -10.87 8.60 4.71
C LEU A 25 -10.71 7.21 5.32
N TYR A 26 -9.55 6.59 5.15
CA TYR A 26 -9.37 5.22 5.57
C TYR A 26 -8.44 5.13 6.75
N LEU A 27 -8.80 4.28 7.66
CA LEU A 27 -7.94 3.92 8.77
C LEU A 27 -7.89 2.40 8.83
N ILE A 28 -6.74 1.89 9.18
CA ILE A 28 -6.61 0.44 9.38
C ILE A 28 -6.97 0.17 10.83
N ALA A 29 -7.94 -0.69 11.02
CA ALA A 29 -8.33 -1.07 12.38
C ALA A 29 -7.16 -1.74 13.09
N PRO A 30 -6.99 -1.48 14.39
CA PRO A 30 -5.85 -2.03 15.10
C PRO A 30 -5.98 -3.47 15.38
N ASN A 31 -5.93 -4.38 15.44
CA ASN A 31 -6.11 -5.78 15.78
C ASN A 31 -6.54 -6.63 14.60
N ILE A 32 -6.27 -6.14 13.41
CA ILE A 32 -6.50 -6.94 12.22
C ILE A 32 -5.35 -7.93 12.11
N ASP A 33 -5.65 -9.20 11.89
CA ASP A 33 -4.58 -10.17 11.79
C ASP A 33 -3.89 -10.08 10.42
N THR A 34 -2.72 -10.68 10.37
CA THR A 34 -1.86 -10.58 9.19
C THR A 34 -2.51 -11.19 7.96
N GLU A 35 -3.21 -12.29 8.14
CA GLU A 35 -3.85 -12.92 7.01
C GLU A 35 -4.88 -11.99 6.38
N CYS A 36 -5.66 -11.33 7.21
CA CYS A 36 -6.67 -10.40 6.71
C CYS A 36 -6.02 -9.21 6.01
N LEU A 37 -4.95 -8.70 6.59
CA LEU A 37 -4.24 -7.58 5.97
C LEU A 37 -3.71 -7.97 4.60
N LEU A 38 -3.12 -9.13 4.50
CA LEU A 38 -2.54 -9.57 3.25
C LEU A 38 -3.60 -9.87 2.21
N ALA A 39 -4.73 -10.43 2.64
CA ALA A 39 -5.82 -10.69 1.72
C ALA A 39 -6.36 -9.40 1.15
N ASN A 40 -6.52 -8.40 1.99
CA ASN A 40 -6.99 -7.10 1.53
C ASN A 40 -5.97 -6.43 0.62
N LEU A 41 -4.70 -6.57 0.94
CA LEU A 41 -3.65 -6.04 0.10
C LEU A 41 -3.70 -6.69 -1.28
N SER A 42 -3.82 -8.00 -1.32
CA SER A 42 -3.86 -8.72 -2.57
C SER A 42 -5.04 -8.26 -3.43
N GLU A 43 -6.20 -8.07 -2.82
CA GLU A 43 -7.37 -7.61 -3.55
C GLU A 43 -7.21 -6.19 -4.03
N THR A 44 -6.62 -5.34 -3.21
CA THR A 44 -6.39 -3.96 -3.62
C THR A 44 -5.44 -3.89 -4.79
N LEU A 45 -4.40 -4.72 -4.75
CA LEU A 45 -3.45 -4.76 -5.85
C LEU A 45 -4.10 -5.31 -7.12
N ALA A 46 -5.01 -6.26 -6.98
CA ALA A 46 -5.73 -6.78 -8.14
C ALA A 46 -6.56 -5.68 -8.79
N SER A 47 -7.20 -4.86 -7.98
CA SER A 47 -7.95 -3.73 -8.50
C SER A 47 -7.04 -2.73 -9.20
N ALA A 48 -5.90 -2.43 -8.59
CA ALA A 48 -4.95 -1.51 -9.19
C ALA A 48 -4.43 -2.07 -10.51
N ASN A 49 -4.20 -3.38 -10.56
CA ASN A 49 -3.74 -4.03 -11.78
C ASN A 49 -4.75 -3.81 -12.90
N ALA A 50 -6.03 -4.03 -12.60
CA ALA A 50 -7.07 -3.89 -13.61
C ALA A 50 -7.16 -2.46 -14.10
N MET A 51 -7.09 -1.50 -13.19
CA MET A 51 -7.21 -0.09 -13.58
C MET A 51 -6.02 0.39 -14.39
N VAL A 52 -4.81 0.00 -14.00
CA VAL A 52 -3.63 0.43 -14.74
C VAL A 52 -3.56 -0.27 -16.09
N SER A 53 -3.99 -1.53 -16.16
CA SER A 53 -4.04 -2.22 -17.45
C SER A 53 -4.96 -1.50 -18.41
N ASP A 54 -6.11 -1.10 -17.91
CA ASP A 54 -7.08 -0.39 -18.72
C ASP A 54 -6.53 0.96 -19.17
N LEU A 55 -5.90 1.66 -18.26
CA LEU A 55 -5.30 2.95 -18.59
C LEU A 55 -4.20 2.80 -19.63
N ALA A 56 -3.33 1.82 -19.45
CA ALA A 56 -2.23 1.60 -20.37
C ALA A 56 -2.73 1.34 -21.78
N PHE A 57 -3.86 0.70 -21.90
CA PHE A 57 -4.45 0.38 -23.18
C PHE A 57 -4.80 1.66 -23.96
N ASP A 58 -5.18 2.71 -23.24
CA ASP A 58 -5.59 3.95 -23.84
C ASP A 58 -4.44 4.94 -24.06
N LEU A 59 -3.28 4.65 -23.49
CA LEU A 59 -2.14 5.56 -23.60
C LEU A 59 -1.24 5.18 -24.76
N GLU A 60 -0.38 6.12 -25.15
CA GLU A 60 0.55 5.89 -26.23
C GLU A 60 1.91 6.47 -25.88
N GLY A 61 2.92 6.00 -26.56
CA GLY A 61 4.25 6.55 -26.43
C GLY A 61 4.83 6.32 -25.05
N SER A 62 5.56 7.34 -24.57
CA SER A 62 6.25 7.20 -23.30
C SER A 62 5.28 7.09 -22.14
N ARG A 63 4.10 7.66 -22.25
CA ARG A 63 3.12 7.53 -21.17
C ARG A 63 2.69 6.09 -21.02
N ARG A 64 2.53 5.39 -22.12
CA ARG A 64 2.18 3.98 -22.06
C ARG A 64 3.29 3.18 -21.43
N HIS A 65 4.53 3.50 -21.75
CA HIS A 65 5.66 2.79 -21.16
C HIS A 65 5.69 2.97 -19.65
N ILE A 66 5.39 4.19 -19.19
CA ILE A 66 5.33 4.43 -17.74
C ILE A 66 4.23 3.61 -17.11
N ALA A 67 3.06 3.60 -17.73
CA ALA A 67 1.94 2.83 -17.18
C ALA A 67 2.27 1.34 -17.13
N LEU A 68 2.94 0.83 -18.17
CA LEU A 68 3.32 -0.58 -18.16
C LEU A 68 4.35 -0.88 -17.10
N GLY A 69 5.25 0.08 -16.83
CA GLY A 69 6.20 -0.09 -15.73
C GLY A 69 5.50 -0.16 -14.39
N ILE A 70 4.51 0.70 -14.18
CA ILE A 70 3.73 0.67 -12.97
C ILE A 70 3.01 -0.67 -12.85
N LEU A 71 2.46 -1.15 -13.95
CA LEU A 71 1.76 -2.42 -13.96
C LEU A 71 2.68 -3.55 -13.53
N GLN A 72 3.92 -3.54 -14.00
CA GLN A 72 4.87 -4.57 -13.61
C GLN A 72 5.14 -4.55 -12.12
N MET A 73 5.23 -3.35 -11.54
CA MET A 73 5.45 -3.23 -10.10
C MET A 73 4.24 -3.75 -9.33
N ILE A 74 3.05 -3.48 -9.84
CA ILE A 74 1.85 -3.97 -9.19
C ILE A 74 1.81 -5.49 -9.26
N GLU A 75 2.16 -6.05 -10.41
CA GLU A 75 2.16 -7.50 -10.56
C GLU A 75 3.16 -8.17 -9.64
N LEU A 76 4.33 -7.57 -9.51
CA LEU A 76 5.31 -8.09 -8.57
C LEU A 76 4.79 -8.00 -7.14
N SER A 77 4.16 -6.88 -6.81
CA SER A 77 3.60 -6.71 -5.48
C SER A 77 2.54 -7.75 -5.18
N GLN A 78 1.72 -8.08 -6.18
CA GLN A 78 0.73 -9.13 -5.99
C GLN A 78 1.39 -10.47 -5.71
N LEU A 79 2.44 -10.78 -6.43
CA LEU A 79 3.15 -12.03 -6.20
C LEU A 79 3.71 -12.08 -4.79
N LEU A 80 4.28 -10.95 -4.34
CA LEU A 80 4.84 -10.89 -3.00
C LEU A 80 3.75 -11.02 -1.95
N ALA A 81 2.64 -10.33 -2.14
CA ALA A 81 1.54 -10.40 -1.19
C ALA A 81 0.96 -11.81 -1.12
N ASN A 82 0.81 -12.44 -2.27
CA ASN A 82 0.26 -13.78 -2.29
C ASN A 82 1.22 -14.79 -1.67
N ARG A 83 2.50 -14.59 -1.88
CA ARG A 83 3.48 -15.45 -1.24
C ARG A 83 3.45 -15.27 0.28
N ALA A 84 3.35 -14.04 0.73
CA ALA A 84 3.26 -13.78 2.15
C ALA A 84 2.00 -14.41 2.74
N LEU A 85 0.90 -14.33 2.01
CA LEU A 85 -0.33 -14.93 2.46
C LEU A 85 -0.19 -16.44 2.58
N ASP A 86 0.49 -17.07 1.64
CA ASP A 86 0.72 -18.50 1.69
C ASP A 86 1.56 -18.89 2.89
N VAL A 87 2.46 -18.02 3.30
CA VAL A 87 3.31 -18.31 4.45
C VAL A 87 2.48 -18.29 5.74
N VAL A 88 1.56 -17.33 5.87
CA VAL A 88 0.78 -17.21 7.10
C VAL A 88 -0.45 -18.11 7.08
N ASP A 89 -0.86 -18.56 5.92
CA ASP A 89 -2.05 -19.42 5.80
C ASP A 89 -1.79 -20.45 4.74
N PRO A 90 -0.93 -21.42 5.02
CA PRO A 90 -0.56 -22.42 4.01
C PRO A 90 -1.77 -23.24 3.59
N ARG A 91 -1.84 -23.53 2.33
CA ARG A 91 -2.96 -24.29 1.80
C ARG A 91 -2.54 -25.54 1.13
#